data_bd1f18276280a2f536a6619af1e1e916
#
_entry.id   bd1f18276280a2f536a6619af1e1e916
#
_cell.length_a   1.000
_cell.length_b   1.000
_cell.length_c   1.000
_cell.angle_alpha   90.00
_cell.angle_beta   90.00
_cell.angle_gamma   90.00
#
_symmetry.space_group_name_H-M   'P 1'
#
loop_
_entity.id
_entity.type
_entity.pdbx_description
1 polymer ?
#
loop_
_entity_poly.entity_id
_entity_poly.type
_entity_poly.pdbx_seq_one_letter_code
_entity_poly.pdbx_strand_id
1 'polypeptide(L)'
;MELEKLIKLLKDNKELNVGVRLGILLGLYYTRSAWFKELLDATRLNKGELYQHLKILHKSGYVEIKYIPTVEGKRLKVFITKKGDELIRQVLELLREK
;
A
#
# COMPACT_ATOMS: atom_id res chain seq x y z
N MET A 1 -18.39 15.37 -10.11
CA MET A 1 -17.69 14.69 -11.19
C MET A 1 -16.63 13.78 -10.60
N GLU A 2 -16.46 12.61 -11.14
CA GLU A 2 -15.58 11.57 -10.60
C GLU A 2 -14.12 12.00 -10.51
N LEU A 3 -13.65 12.73 -11.54
CA LEU A 3 -12.27 13.21 -11.55
C LEU A 3 -12.00 14.15 -10.37
N GLU A 4 -12.91 15.05 -10.10
CA GLU A 4 -12.79 15.97 -8.97
C GLU A 4 -12.79 15.21 -7.64
N LYS A 5 -13.65 14.20 -7.52
CA LYS A 5 -13.73 13.37 -6.32
C LYS A 5 -12.44 12.59 -6.10
N LEU A 6 -11.87 12.05 -7.19
CA LEU A 6 -10.60 11.31 -7.11
C LEU A 6 -9.46 12.23 -6.67
N ILE A 7 -9.36 13.40 -7.29
CA ILE A 7 -8.32 14.37 -6.94
C ILE A 7 -8.47 14.79 -5.47
N LYS A 8 -9.69 15.05 -5.03
CA LYS A 8 -9.94 15.42 -3.63
C LYS A 8 -9.55 14.29 -2.68
N LEU A 9 -9.90 13.06 -3.02
CA LEU A 9 -9.55 11.89 -2.20
C LEU A 9 -8.05 11.78 -2.01
N LEU A 10 -7.28 11.94 -3.08
CA LEU A 10 -5.81 11.87 -3.01
C LEU A 10 -5.23 13.07 -2.26
N LYS A 11 -5.82 14.24 -2.38
CA LYS A 11 -5.39 15.41 -1.61
C LYS A 11 -5.61 15.23 -0.12
N ASP A 12 -6.76 14.64 0.25
CA ASP A 12 -7.09 14.40 1.65
C ASP A 12 -6.25 13.27 2.26
N ASN A 13 -5.63 12.45 1.42
CA ASN A 13 -4.78 11.33 1.83
C ASN A 13 -3.39 11.50 1.22
N LYS A 14 -2.67 12.50 1.70
CA LYS A 14 -1.37 12.93 1.15
C LYS A 14 -0.34 11.81 1.06
N GLU A 15 -0.40 10.84 1.95
CA GLU A 15 0.52 9.71 1.96
C GLU A 15 0.41 8.86 0.68
N LEU A 16 -0.69 9.00 -0.07
CA LEU A 16 -0.88 8.29 -1.34
C LEU A 16 -0.51 9.13 -2.56
N ASN A 17 -0.09 10.38 -2.37
CA ASN A 17 0.31 11.24 -3.49
C ASN A 17 1.61 10.78 -4.15
N VAL A 18 2.32 9.85 -3.52
CA VAL A 18 3.52 9.24 -4.08
C VAL A 18 3.11 7.96 -4.79
N GLY A 19 3.37 7.89 -6.09
CA GLY A 19 2.95 6.77 -6.92
C GLY A 19 3.34 5.41 -6.40
N VAL A 20 4.54 5.29 -5.80
CA VAL A 20 5.01 4.03 -5.21
C VAL A 20 4.07 3.57 -4.10
N ARG A 21 3.65 4.46 -3.22
CA ARG A 21 2.78 4.09 -2.10
C ARG A 21 1.40 3.66 -2.56
N LEU A 22 0.84 4.38 -3.52
CA LEU A 22 -0.44 4.01 -4.10
C LEU A 22 -0.32 2.65 -4.80
N GLY A 23 0.76 2.44 -5.55
CA GLY A 23 1.02 1.17 -6.23
C GLY A 23 1.14 0.00 -5.27
N ILE A 24 1.87 0.17 -4.18
CA ILE A 24 2.00 -0.86 -3.14
C ILE A 24 0.62 -1.21 -2.57
N LEU A 25 -0.16 -0.20 -2.23
CA LEU A 25 -1.46 -0.42 -1.61
C LEU A 25 -2.45 -1.07 -2.58
N LEU A 26 -2.41 -0.67 -3.87
CA LEU A 26 -3.20 -1.31 -4.91
C LEU A 26 -2.84 -2.80 -5.04
N GLY A 27 -1.56 -3.11 -5.07
CA GLY A 27 -1.10 -4.49 -5.13
C GLY A 27 -1.59 -5.30 -3.94
N LEU A 28 -1.44 -4.75 -2.74
CA LEU A 28 -1.88 -5.41 -1.51
C LEU A 28 -3.41 -5.55 -1.45
N TYR A 29 -4.14 -4.68 -2.10
CA TYR A 29 -5.59 -4.81 -2.17
C TYR A 29 -5.99 -6.14 -2.83
N TYR A 30 -5.28 -6.54 -3.86
CA TYR A 30 -5.57 -7.78 -4.57
C TYR A 30 -4.95 -9.01 -3.91
N THR A 31 -3.72 -8.89 -3.41
CA THR A 31 -3.01 -10.03 -2.81
C THR A 31 -3.29 -10.21 -1.32
N ARG A 32 -3.80 -9.19 -0.66
CA ARG A 32 -4.05 -9.07 0.78
C ARG A 32 -2.78 -8.94 1.60
N SER A 33 -1.70 -9.57 1.19
CA SER A 33 -0.41 -9.48 1.85
C SER A 33 0.70 -9.78 0.85
N ALA A 34 1.92 -9.37 1.19
CA ALA A 34 3.09 -9.65 0.38
C ALA A 34 4.34 -9.68 1.26
N TRP A 35 5.31 -10.49 0.89
CA TRP A 35 6.60 -10.49 1.54
C TRP A 35 7.37 -9.24 1.15
N PHE A 36 8.19 -8.75 2.07
CA PHE A 36 9.04 -7.58 1.80
C PHE A 36 9.85 -7.76 0.51
N LYS A 37 10.39 -8.96 0.32
CA LYS A 37 11.16 -9.28 -0.88
C LYS A 37 10.34 -9.15 -2.16
N GLU A 38 9.07 -9.57 -2.13
CA GLU A 38 8.18 -9.44 -3.29
C GLU A 38 7.95 -7.97 -3.65
N LEU A 39 7.74 -7.14 -2.62
CA LEU A 39 7.56 -5.71 -2.81
C LEU A 39 8.85 -5.05 -3.31
N LEU A 40 9.98 -5.51 -2.80
CA LEU A 40 11.29 -5.00 -3.22
C LEU A 40 11.51 -5.27 -4.71
N ASP A 41 11.23 -6.50 -5.15
CA ASP A 41 11.37 -6.88 -6.56
C ASP A 41 10.40 -6.10 -7.45
N ALA A 42 9.16 -5.93 -6.98
CA ALA A 42 8.13 -5.24 -7.77
C ALA A 42 8.38 -3.74 -7.90
N THR A 43 8.87 -3.10 -6.85
CA THR A 43 9.09 -1.65 -6.84
C THR A 43 10.45 -1.26 -7.41
N ARG A 44 11.41 -2.18 -7.42
CA ARG A 44 12.80 -1.94 -7.82
C ARG A 44 13.50 -0.88 -6.97
N LEU A 45 12.99 -0.63 -5.79
CA LEU A 45 13.61 0.25 -4.82
C LEU A 45 14.70 -0.48 -4.05
N ASN A 46 15.58 0.26 -3.39
CA ASN A 46 16.46 -0.37 -2.43
C ASN A 46 15.70 -0.59 -1.11
N LYS A 47 16.28 -1.39 -0.21
CA LYS A 47 15.62 -1.78 1.04
C LYS A 47 15.24 -0.57 1.90
N GLY A 48 16.13 0.41 2.01
CA GLY A 48 15.89 1.59 2.82
C GLY A 48 14.73 2.43 2.30
N GLU A 49 14.66 2.62 0.98
CA GLU A 49 13.59 3.37 0.36
C GLU A 49 12.23 2.67 0.56
N LEU A 50 12.19 1.38 0.29
CA LEU A 50 10.96 0.62 0.47
C LEU A 50 10.50 0.68 1.93
N TYR A 51 11.43 0.49 2.85
CA TYR A 51 11.09 0.52 4.27
C TYR A 51 10.49 1.87 4.68
N GLN A 52 11.03 2.97 4.16
CA GLN A 52 10.48 4.31 4.44
C GLN A 52 9.04 4.45 3.95
N HIS A 53 8.75 3.99 2.74
CA HIS A 53 7.38 4.03 2.21
C HIS A 53 6.44 3.17 3.06
N LEU A 54 6.89 1.99 3.46
CA LEU A 54 6.08 1.09 4.28
C LEU A 54 5.82 1.67 5.67
N LYS A 55 6.82 2.35 6.26
CA LYS A 55 6.64 3.03 7.55
C LYS A 55 5.57 4.11 7.48
N ILE A 56 5.55 4.87 6.40
CA ILE A 56 4.53 5.91 6.19
C ILE A 56 3.14 5.28 6.08
N LEU A 57 3.01 4.21 5.29
CA LEU A 57 1.75 3.50 5.14
C LEU A 57 1.29 2.86 6.46
N HIS A 58 2.23 2.33 7.23
CA HIS A 58 1.95 1.75 8.53
C HIS A 58 1.48 2.81 9.53
N LYS A 59 2.20 3.93 9.58
CA LYS A 59 1.85 5.04 10.46
C LYS A 59 0.47 5.61 10.13
N SER A 60 0.11 5.60 8.85
CA SER A 60 -1.20 6.06 8.39
C SER A 60 -2.30 5.03 8.62
N GLY A 61 -1.95 3.83 9.07
CA GLY A 61 -2.92 2.79 9.38
C GLY A 61 -3.35 1.93 8.19
N TYR A 62 -2.70 2.04 7.05
CA TYR A 62 -3.10 1.32 5.84
C TYR A 62 -2.51 -0.07 5.73
N VAL A 63 -1.40 -0.33 6.39
CA VAL A 63 -0.77 -1.65 6.39
C VAL A 63 -0.33 -2.04 7.79
N GLU A 64 -0.22 -3.35 8.01
CA GLU A 64 0.45 -3.95 9.17
C GLU A 64 1.75 -4.57 8.67
N ILE A 65 2.81 -4.46 9.46
CA ILE A 65 4.10 -5.03 9.15
C ILE A 65 4.47 -6.01 10.24
N LYS A 66 4.71 -7.28 9.86
CA LYS A 66 4.99 -8.33 10.84
C LYS A 66 6.20 -9.15 10.42
N TYR A 67 7.00 -9.56 11.41
CA TYR A 67 8.04 -10.54 11.20
C TYR A 67 7.45 -11.93 11.36
N ILE A 68 7.53 -12.73 10.32
CA ILE A 68 6.97 -14.08 10.30
C ILE A 68 8.11 -15.07 10.38
N PRO A 69 8.11 -16.01 11.35
CA PRO A 69 9.12 -17.07 11.42
C PRO A 69 9.00 -17.99 10.22
N THR A 70 10.14 -18.27 9.59
CA THR A 70 10.21 -19.23 8.49
C THR A 70 11.36 -20.19 8.74
N VAL A 71 11.46 -21.23 7.91
CA VAL A 71 12.53 -22.20 8.00
C VAL A 71 13.91 -21.52 7.86
N GLU A 72 13.95 -20.43 7.09
CA GLU A 72 15.19 -19.71 6.82
C GLU A 72 15.41 -18.52 7.78
N GLY A 73 14.57 -18.38 8.81
CA GLY A 73 14.62 -17.27 9.76
C GLY A 73 13.40 -16.38 9.64
N LYS A 74 13.43 -15.27 10.36
CA LYS A 74 12.31 -14.33 10.36
C LYS A 74 12.32 -13.51 9.07
N ARG A 75 11.16 -13.39 8.46
CA ARG A 75 10.96 -12.57 7.26
C ARG A 75 9.85 -11.57 7.48
N LEU A 76 10.00 -10.41 6.87
CA LEU A 76 9.06 -9.32 7.01
C LEU A 76 7.93 -9.47 6.00
N LYS A 77 6.69 -9.42 6.49
CA LYS A 77 5.50 -9.53 5.65
C LYS A 77 4.60 -8.32 5.90
N VAL A 78 3.99 -7.83 4.83
CA VAL A 78 3.15 -6.64 4.85
C VAL A 78 1.72 -7.06 4.53
N PHE A 79 0.77 -6.62 5.37
CA PHE A 79 -0.64 -6.96 5.24
C PHE A 79 -1.44 -5.68 5.06
N ILE A 80 -2.42 -5.69 4.15
CA ILE A 80 -3.34 -4.57 4.05
C ILE A 80 -4.29 -4.60 5.26
N THR A 81 -4.63 -3.43 5.78
CA THR A 81 -5.59 -3.31 6.88
C THR A 81 -6.98 -3.03 6.30
N LYS A 82 -8.00 -3.10 7.17
CA LYS A 82 -9.35 -2.72 6.76
C LYS A 82 -9.39 -1.28 6.23
N LYS A 83 -8.67 -0.37 6.88
CA LYS A 83 -8.59 1.02 6.45
C LYS A 83 -7.97 1.14 5.06
N GLY A 84 -6.89 0.39 4.81
CA GLY A 84 -6.25 0.37 3.49
C GLY A 84 -7.16 -0.21 2.42
N ASP A 85 -7.84 -1.30 2.75
CA ASP A 85 -8.80 -1.94 1.84
C ASP A 85 -9.92 -0.96 1.45
N GLU A 86 -10.50 -0.29 2.44
CA GLU A 86 -11.59 0.65 2.20
C GLU A 86 -11.16 1.83 1.35
N LEU A 87 -9.95 2.34 1.57
CA LEU A 87 -9.44 3.46 0.79
C LEU A 87 -9.25 3.07 -0.67
N ILE A 88 -8.64 1.91 -0.93
CA ILE A 88 -8.44 1.45 -2.30
C ILE A 88 -9.78 1.15 -2.97
N ARG A 89 -10.72 0.61 -2.22
CA ARG A 89 -12.06 0.38 -2.75
C ARG A 89 -12.70 1.69 -3.24
N GLN A 90 -12.55 2.78 -2.48
CA GLN A 90 -13.03 4.09 -2.90
C GLN A 90 -12.32 4.58 -4.16
N VAL A 91 -11.00 4.40 -4.26
CA VAL A 91 -10.25 4.78 -5.46
C VAL A 91 -10.76 4.03 -6.67
N LEU A 92 -10.93 2.71 -6.55
CA LEU A 92 -11.41 1.87 -7.65
C LEU A 92 -12.84 2.23 -8.05
N GLU A 93 -13.70 2.55 -7.09
CA GLU A 93 -15.07 2.99 -7.35
C GLU A 93 -15.07 4.24 -8.22
N LEU A 94 -14.26 5.24 -7.84
CA LEU A 94 -14.19 6.50 -8.59
C LEU A 94 -13.60 6.32 -9.99
N LEU A 95 -12.65 5.41 -10.15
CA LEU A 95 -12.07 5.13 -11.47
C LEU A 95 -13.03 4.39 -12.39
N ARG A 96 -13.95 3.61 -11.81
CA ARG A 96 -14.91 2.83 -12.60
C ARG A 96 -16.13 3.64 -13.02
N GLU A 97 -16.47 4.70 -12.31
CA GLU A 97 -17.60 5.55 -12.66
C GLU A 97 -17.36 6.28 -13.98
N LYS A 98 -18.44 6.44 -14.75
CA LYS A 98 -18.39 7.13 -16.03
C LYS A 98 -19.21 8.41 -16.00
#